data_8e42a845ee56fcc05e6d7b3bec7d4fb9
#
_entry.id   8e42a845ee56fcc05e6d7b3bec7d4fb9
#
_cell.length_a   1.000
_cell.length_b   1.000
_cell.length_c   1.000
_cell.angle_alpha   90.00
_cell.angle_beta   90.00
_cell.angle_gamma   90.00
#
_symmetry.space_group_name_H-M   'P 1'
#
loop_
_entity.id
_entity.type
_entity.pdbx_description
1 polymer ?
#
loop_
_entity_poly.entity_id
_entity_poly.type
_entity_poly.pdbx_seq_one_letter_code
_entity_poly.pdbx_strand_id
1 'polypeptide(L)'
;MRAANGKVRVAWDTQASAGNIASSKNRTKVIRVNDQFAVGVAGRVRYSNLVQRATVPHIDPRDLGDDFDAEGWVISEVVPAWMHAVKTAWGHTPRDEGAEVPWGQGMLALNGRIIQVGSDFSVLDRGEFGAIGSGGDFAMAAMHLGKTPEQAVDVARELDLFSGGRTEGMTV
;
A
#
# COMPACT_ATOMS: atom_id res chain seq x y z
N MET A 1 -4.97 4.26 -5.33
CA MET A 1 -5.27 3.21 -6.33
C MET A 1 -6.70 3.32 -6.82
N ARG A 2 -6.96 2.99 -8.07
CA ARG A 2 -8.33 2.87 -8.63
C ARG A 2 -8.42 1.63 -9.51
N ALA A 3 -9.44 0.81 -9.27
CA ALA A 3 -9.76 -0.38 -10.09
C ALA A 3 -10.73 -0.01 -11.21
N ALA A 4 -10.46 -0.46 -12.42
CA ALA A 4 -11.33 -0.30 -13.57
C ALA A 4 -10.98 -1.34 -14.66
N ASN A 5 -11.99 -1.96 -15.26
CA ASN A 5 -11.84 -2.90 -16.37
C ASN A 5 -10.84 -4.05 -16.08
N GLY A 6 -10.90 -4.64 -14.88
CA GLY A 6 -10.02 -5.75 -14.46
C GLY A 6 -8.56 -5.34 -14.21
N LYS A 7 -8.26 -4.05 -14.15
CA LYS A 7 -6.93 -3.51 -13.87
C LYS A 7 -6.96 -2.51 -12.73
N VAL A 8 -5.83 -2.32 -12.08
CA VAL A 8 -5.67 -1.30 -11.04
C VAL A 8 -4.66 -0.26 -11.48
N ARG A 9 -5.11 1.00 -11.55
CA ARG A 9 -4.21 2.14 -11.68
C ARG A 9 -3.70 2.54 -10.32
N VAL A 10 -2.39 2.57 -10.13
CA VAL A 10 -1.70 2.89 -8.88
C VAL A 10 -0.90 4.16 -9.07
N ALA A 11 -0.98 5.10 -8.11
CA ALA A 11 -0.13 6.29 -8.08
C ALA A 11 0.38 6.55 -6.66
N TRP A 12 1.55 7.18 -6.54
CA TRP A 12 2.18 7.52 -5.27
C TRP A 12 3.08 8.74 -5.39
N ASP A 13 3.29 9.39 -4.27
CA ASP A 13 4.31 10.42 -4.11
C ASP A 13 5.65 9.81 -3.69
N THR A 14 6.76 10.51 -3.93
CA THR A 14 8.11 9.99 -3.65
C THR A 14 8.77 10.59 -2.40
N GLN A 15 8.03 11.33 -1.56
CA GLN A 15 8.58 11.92 -0.34
C GLN A 15 8.64 10.92 0.81
N ALA A 16 9.74 10.92 1.53
CA ALA A 16 9.84 10.39 2.90
C ALA A 16 10.18 11.53 3.86
N SER A 17 9.48 11.60 4.99
CA SER A 17 9.64 12.66 5.99
C SER A 17 10.15 12.09 7.32
N ALA A 18 10.92 12.89 8.05
CA ALA A 18 11.31 12.63 9.44
C ALA A 18 10.94 13.85 10.27
N GLY A 19 9.99 13.69 11.19
CA GLY A 19 9.32 14.84 11.80
C GLY A 19 8.73 15.76 10.72
N ASN A 20 8.96 17.04 10.80
CA ASN A 20 8.45 18.03 9.86
C ASN A 20 9.38 18.31 8.67
N ILE A 21 10.40 17.48 8.44
CA ILE A 21 11.41 17.67 7.40
C ILE A 21 11.26 16.57 6.33
N ALA A 22 11.25 16.96 5.06
CA ALA A 22 11.37 16.04 3.94
C ALA A 22 12.80 15.48 3.88
N SER A 23 12.98 14.23 4.31
CA SER A 23 14.30 13.57 4.36
C SER A 23 14.73 13.02 3.01
N SER A 24 13.78 12.70 2.13
CA SER A 24 14.01 12.23 0.77
C SER A 24 12.82 12.57 -0.12
N LYS A 25 13.08 12.87 -1.38
CA LYS A 25 12.07 13.11 -2.42
C LYS A 25 12.14 12.08 -3.57
N ASN A 26 12.86 10.97 -3.36
CA ASN A 26 13.11 9.95 -4.38
C ASN A 26 12.81 8.53 -3.87
N ARG A 27 11.84 8.38 -2.94
CA ARG A 27 11.53 7.07 -2.39
C ARG A 27 10.52 6.32 -3.25
N THR A 28 10.84 5.09 -3.61
CA THR A 28 9.86 4.15 -4.18
C THR A 28 8.95 3.62 -3.05
N LYS A 29 7.65 3.88 -3.16
CA LYS A 29 6.63 3.44 -2.19
C LYS A 29 5.82 2.24 -2.68
N VAL A 30 5.88 1.96 -3.98
CA VAL A 30 5.17 0.86 -4.63
C VAL A 30 6.15 -0.01 -5.38
N ILE A 31 6.05 -1.32 -5.22
CA ILE A 31 6.78 -2.30 -6.00
C ILE A 31 5.81 -3.11 -6.86
N ARG A 32 6.18 -3.37 -8.10
CA ARG A 32 5.51 -4.36 -8.94
C ARG A 32 6.07 -5.74 -8.61
N VAL A 33 5.21 -6.67 -8.28
CA VAL A 33 5.58 -8.09 -8.08
C VAL A 33 5.49 -8.83 -9.41
N ASN A 34 4.40 -8.63 -10.15
CA ASN A 34 4.19 -9.13 -11.52
C ASN A 34 3.16 -8.24 -12.26
N ASP A 35 2.67 -8.66 -13.41
CA ASP A 35 1.74 -7.87 -14.23
C ASP A 35 0.33 -7.72 -13.63
N GLN A 36 -0.02 -8.53 -12.64
CA GLN A 36 -1.33 -8.52 -11.97
C GLN A 36 -1.22 -8.19 -10.47
N PHE A 37 0.02 -7.96 -9.98
CA PHE A 37 0.24 -7.73 -8.56
C PHE A 37 1.27 -6.63 -8.29
N ALA A 38 0.86 -5.63 -7.51
CA ALA A 38 1.72 -4.59 -6.97
C ALA A 38 1.40 -4.32 -5.49
N VAL A 39 2.42 -3.93 -4.73
CA VAL A 39 2.32 -3.62 -3.31
C VAL A 39 2.77 -2.19 -3.06
N GLY A 40 1.90 -1.38 -2.49
CA GLY A 40 2.19 -0.06 -1.94
C GLY A 40 2.25 -0.10 -0.42
N VAL A 41 3.15 0.69 0.18
CA VAL A 41 3.31 0.73 1.63
C VAL A 41 3.46 2.18 2.10
N ALA A 42 2.72 2.53 3.16
CA ALA A 42 2.82 3.80 3.86
C ALA A 42 3.15 3.57 5.35
N GLY A 43 3.71 4.58 6.02
CA GLY A 43 4.10 4.51 7.42
C GLY A 43 5.60 4.63 7.63
N ARG A 44 6.14 4.06 8.73
CA ARG A 44 7.56 4.16 9.03
C ARG A 44 8.42 3.55 7.94
N VAL A 45 9.50 4.24 7.56
CA VAL A 45 10.42 3.83 6.50
C VAL A 45 10.96 2.41 6.72
N ARG A 46 11.30 2.05 7.97
CA ARG A 46 11.78 0.71 8.31
C ARG A 46 10.73 -0.36 8.03
N TYR A 47 9.48 -0.14 8.44
CA TYR A 47 8.37 -1.05 8.13
C TYR A 47 8.23 -1.24 6.63
N SER A 48 8.16 -0.14 5.88
CA SER A 48 8.08 -0.18 4.43
C SER A 48 9.23 -0.97 3.78
N ASN A 49 10.47 -0.80 4.26
CA ASN A 49 11.62 -1.56 3.76
C ASN A 49 11.49 -3.06 4.00
N LEU A 50 10.96 -3.47 5.14
CA LEU A 50 10.80 -4.87 5.49
C LEU A 50 9.67 -5.52 4.68
N VAL A 51 8.50 -4.87 4.64
CA VAL A 51 7.32 -5.38 3.93
C VAL A 51 7.58 -5.48 2.42
N GLN A 52 8.22 -4.48 1.82
CA GLN A 52 8.57 -4.51 0.38
C GLN A 52 9.59 -5.61 0.02
N ARG A 53 10.31 -6.15 0.99
CA ARG A 53 11.30 -7.22 0.81
C ARG A 53 10.88 -8.55 1.42
N ALA A 54 9.71 -8.59 2.07
CA ALA A 54 9.16 -9.83 2.57
C ALA A 54 8.94 -10.79 1.41
N THR A 55 9.32 -12.04 1.61
CA THR A 55 9.01 -13.10 0.65
C THR A 55 7.51 -13.39 0.74
N VAL A 56 6.76 -12.86 -0.21
CA VAL A 56 5.35 -13.20 -0.37
C VAL A 56 5.28 -14.49 -1.20
N PRO A 57 4.43 -15.46 -0.83
CA PRO A 57 4.24 -16.66 -1.62
C PRO A 57 3.95 -16.33 -3.08
N HIS A 58 4.54 -17.10 -3.97
CA HIS A 58 4.28 -16.94 -5.40
C HIS A 58 2.83 -17.36 -5.68
N ILE A 59 2.11 -16.49 -6.36
CA ILE A 59 0.79 -16.82 -6.92
C ILE A 59 0.94 -16.99 -8.43
N ASP A 60 0.52 -18.14 -8.95
CA ASP A 60 0.52 -18.33 -10.39
C ASP A 60 -0.58 -17.43 -11.00
N PRO A 61 -0.27 -16.62 -12.01
CA PRO A 61 -1.28 -15.79 -12.69
C PRO A 61 -2.48 -16.60 -13.20
N ARG A 62 -2.32 -17.90 -13.47
CA ARG A 62 -3.41 -18.79 -13.91
C ARG A 62 -4.40 -19.11 -12.80
N ASP A 63 -3.99 -19.00 -11.53
CA ASP A 63 -4.84 -19.23 -10.37
C ASP A 63 -5.67 -17.98 -10.02
N LEU A 64 -5.39 -16.84 -10.68
CA LEU A 64 -6.08 -15.57 -10.49
C LEU A 64 -7.35 -15.46 -11.36
N GLY A 65 -8.21 -16.49 -11.35
CA GLY A 65 -9.51 -16.46 -12.01
C GLY A 65 -10.54 -15.51 -11.34
N ASP A 66 -11.71 -15.39 -11.94
CA ASP A 66 -12.79 -14.51 -11.42
C ASP A 66 -13.23 -14.92 -9.99
N ASP A 67 -13.14 -16.21 -9.67
CA ASP A 67 -13.48 -16.78 -8.36
C ASP A 67 -12.33 -16.73 -7.33
N PHE A 68 -11.19 -16.10 -7.66
CA PHE A 68 -10.06 -16.01 -6.76
C PHE A 68 -10.40 -15.16 -5.53
N ASP A 69 -10.31 -15.77 -4.34
CA ASP A 69 -10.48 -15.08 -3.07
C ASP A 69 -9.22 -14.28 -2.70
N ALA A 70 -9.11 -13.06 -3.24
CA ALA A 70 -7.97 -12.19 -3.02
C ALA A 70 -7.83 -11.77 -1.55
N GLU A 71 -8.93 -11.54 -0.85
CA GLU A 71 -8.91 -11.14 0.57
C GLU A 71 -8.45 -12.31 1.45
N GLY A 72 -9.03 -13.51 1.25
CA GLY A 72 -8.61 -14.73 1.95
C GLY A 72 -7.14 -15.07 1.71
N TRP A 73 -6.66 -14.95 0.49
CA TRP A 73 -5.23 -15.16 0.18
C TRP A 73 -4.32 -14.15 0.88
N VAL A 74 -4.71 -12.88 0.92
CA VAL A 74 -3.92 -11.86 1.64
C VAL A 74 -3.89 -12.16 3.14
N ILE A 75 -5.00 -12.60 3.74
CA ILE A 75 -5.09 -12.98 5.16
C ILE A 75 -4.18 -14.18 5.46
N SER A 76 -4.22 -15.22 4.62
CA SER A 76 -3.54 -16.49 4.90
C SER A 76 -2.05 -16.49 4.53
N GLU A 77 -1.66 -15.71 3.53
CA GLU A 77 -0.31 -15.78 2.94
C GLU A 77 0.50 -14.49 3.11
N VAL A 78 -0.09 -13.32 2.76
CA VAL A 78 0.66 -12.05 2.76
C VAL A 78 0.86 -11.53 4.17
N VAL A 79 -0.20 -11.50 4.99
CA VAL A 79 -0.16 -10.99 6.36
C VAL A 79 0.83 -11.79 7.22
N PRO A 80 0.83 -13.13 7.25
CA PRO A 80 1.82 -13.89 8.01
C PRO A 80 3.26 -13.65 7.55
N ALA A 81 3.49 -13.52 6.23
CA ALA A 81 4.82 -13.20 5.68
C ALA A 81 5.31 -11.82 6.15
N TRP A 82 4.44 -10.82 6.16
CA TRP A 82 4.76 -9.47 6.64
C TRP A 82 5.01 -9.47 8.15
N MET A 83 4.16 -10.13 8.94
CA MET A 83 4.34 -10.29 10.39
C MET A 83 5.67 -10.96 10.70
N HIS A 84 6.03 -12.03 9.97
CA HIS A 84 7.30 -12.73 10.14
C HIS A 84 8.49 -11.81 9.84
N ALA A 85 8.46 -11.08 8.73
CA ALA A 85 9.52 -10.14 8.35
C ALA A 85 9.72 -9.04 9.41
N VAL A 86 8.62 -8.46 9.90
CA VAL A 86 8.64 -7.43 10.95
C VAL A 86 9.16 -8.02 12.26
N LYS A 87 8.65 -9.14 12.71
CA LYS A 87 9.05 -9.80 13.97
C LYS A 87 10.52 -10.22 13.95
N THR A 88 10.99 -10.78 12.84
CA THR A 88 12.40 -11.20 12.69
C THR A 88 13.34 -10.00 12.76
N ALA A 89 13.00 -8.87 12.14
CA ALA A 89 13.87 -7.69 12.11
C ALA A 89 13.88 -6.88 13.41
N TRP A 90 12.81 -6.92 14.20
CA TRP A 90 12.75 -6.22 15.49
C TRP A 90 12.88 -7.14 16.71
N GLY A 91 12.89 -8.46 16.52
CA GLY A 91 12.86 -9.43 17.61
C GLY A 91 11.50 -9.56 18.32
N HIS A 92 10.56 -8.69 18.02
CA HIS A 92 9.18 -8.69 18.50
C HIS A 92 8.29 -7.87 17.56
N THR A 93 6.99 -8.11 17.59
CA THR A 93 6.04 -7.22 16.93
C THR A 93 5.94 -5.90 17.71
N PRO A 94 6.08 -4.75 17.06
CA PRO A 94 5.87 -3.46 17.72
C PRO A 94 4.47 -3.39 18.35
N ARG A 95 4.38 -2.80 19.56
CA ARG A 95 3.13 -2.66 20.29
C ARG A 95 2.85 -1.21 20.60
N ASP A 96 1.59 -0.84 20.55
CA ASP A 96 1.07 0.42 21.05
C ASP A 96 -0.13 0.13 21.97
N GLU A 97 -0.11 0.66 23.18
CA GLU A 97 -1.12 0.39 24.21
C GLU A 97 -1.42 -1.11 24.45
N GLY A 98 -0.42 -1.96 24.26
CA GLY A 98 -0.54 -3.41 24.41
C GLY A 98 -1.00 -4.17 23.15
N ALA A 99 -1.50 -3.47 22.13
CA ALA A 99 -1.84 -4.07 20.83
C ALA A 99 -0.62 -4.17 19.91
N GLU A 100 -0.57 -5.19 19.08
CA GLU A 100 0.45 -5.31 18.06
C GLU A 100 0.16 -4.31 16.92
N VAL A 101 1.04 -3.31 16.74
CA VAL A 101 0.91 -2.27 15.72
C VAL A 101 2.18 -2.19 14.90
N PRO A 102 2.17 -2.61 13.62
CA PRO A 102 3.37 -2.63 12.78
C PRO A 102 3.81 -1.24 12.29
N TRP A 103 3.12 -0.17 12.70
CA TRP A 103 3.40 1.22 12.34
C TRP A 103 3.42 1.53 10.84
N GLY A 104 2.61 0.82 10.10
CA GLY A 104 2.42 1.08 8.68
C GLY A 104 1.20 0.37 8.14
N GLN A 105 0.82 0.76 6.94
CA GLN A 105 -0.29 0.20 6.19
C GLN A 105 0.22 -0.30 4.85
N GLY A 106 -0.39 -1.36 4.36
CA GLY A 106 -0.17 -1.88 3.01
C GLY A 106 -1.39 -1.70 2.13
N MET A 107 -1.18 -1.59 0.84
CA MET A 107 -2.24 -1.65 -0.16
C MET A 107 -1.75 -2.45 -1.35
N LEU A 108 -2.50 -3.47 -1.69
CA LEU A 108 -2.21 -4.40 -2.77
C LEU A 108 -3.16 -4.13 -3.93
N ALA A 109 -2.59 -4.01 -5.12
CA ALA A 109 -3.33 -4.15 -6.37
C ALA A 109 -3.14 -5.59 -6.82
N LEU A 110 -4.18 -6.40 -6.78
CA LEU A 110 -4.13 -7.84 -7.02
C LEU A 110 -5.30 -8.27 -7.89
N ASN A 111 -5.03 -8.74 -9.10
CA ASN A 111 -6.03 -9.22 -10.05
C ASN A 111 -7.24 -8.27 -10.21
N GLY A 112 -6.99 -7.00 -10.46
CA GLY A 112 -8.04 -5.98 -10.64
C GLY A 112 -8.71 -5.51 -9.34
N ARG A 113 -8.35 -6.06 -8.18
CA ARG A 113 -8.87 -5.69 -6.85
C ARG A 113 -7.89 -4.82 -6.09
N ILE A 114 -8.41 -4.07 -5.11
CA ILE A 114 -7.63 -3.23 -4.21
C ILE A 114 -7.84 -3.74 -2.79
N ILE A 115 -6.82 -4.40 -2.23
CA ILE A 115 -6.85 -4.95 -0.87
C ILE A 115 -5.98 -4.08 0.04
N GLN A 116 -6.56 -3.56 1.11
CA GLN A 116 -5.83 -2.82 2.14
C GLN A 116 -5.48 -3.74 3.31
N VAL A 117 -4.26 -3.61 3.80
CA VAL A 117 -3.82 -4.18 5.08
C VAL A 117 -3.61 -3.02 6.05
N GLY A 118 -4.40 -3.00 7.11
CA GLY A 118 -4.36 -1.98 8.16
C GLY A 118 -3.10 -2.04 9.02
N SER A 119 -2.95 -1.05 9.91
CA SER A 119 -1.85 -1.02 10.88
C SER A 119 -1.97 -2.08 11.99
N ASP A 120 -3.11 -2.71 12.11
CA ASP A 120 -3.41 -3.85 13.00
C ASP A 120 -3.43 -5.20 12.26
N PHE A 121 -2.97 -5.21 10.99
CA PHE A 121 -3.07 -6.33 10.05
C PHE A 121 -4.51 -6.72 9.65
N SER A 122 -5.52 -5.92 9.95
CA SER A 122 -6.84 -6.10 9.36
C SER A 122 -6.77 -6.02 7.84
N VAL A 123 -7.54 -6.85 7.16
CA VAL A 123 -7.59 -6.90 5.68
C VAL A 123 -8.97 -6.44 5.22
N LEU A 124 -9.02 -5.61 4.19
CA LEU A 124 -10.24 -5.04 3.67
C LEU A 124 -10.16 -4.85 2.15
N ASP A 125 -11.12 -5.41 1.41
CA ASP A 125 -11.33 -5.06 0.00
C ASP A 125 -11.91 -3.64 -0.08
N ARG A 126 -11.21 -2.76 -0.81
CA ARG A 126 -11.57 -1.33 -0.96
C ARG A 126 -12.53 -1.07 -2.11
N GLY A 127 -12.87 -2.09 -2.89
CA GLY A 127 -13.73 -1.95 -4.04
C GLY A 127 -13.09 -1.08 -5.14
N GLU A 128 -13.77 0.01 -5.54
CA GLU A 128 -13.37 0.80 -6.71
C GLU A 128 -12.07 1.60 -6.52
N PHE A 129 -11.81 2.15 -5.33
CA PHE A 129 -10.61 2.92 -5.07
C PHE A 129 -10.23 2.95 -3.58
N GLY A 130 -8.95 3.17 -3.32
CA GLY A 130 -8.38 3.25 -1.98
C GLY A 130 -7.12 4.09 -1.94
N ALA A 131 -6.81 4.64 -0.77
CA ALA A 131 -5.57 5.35 -0.49
C ALA A 131 -5.09 5.07 0.94
N ILE A 132 -3.78 5.14 1.15
CA ILE A 132 -3.12 4.97 2.46
C ILE A 132 -2.05 6.04 2.65
N GLY A 133 -1.65 6.25 3.90
CA GLY A 133 -0.66 7.25 4.29
C GLY A 133 -1.30 8.57 4.73
N SER A 134 -0.46 9.55 5.11
CA SER A 134 -0.90 10.85 5.62
C SER A 134 -1.78 11.65 4.65
N GLY A 135 -1.44 11.62 3.36
CA GLY A 135 -2.25 12.24 2.30
C GLY A 135 -3.46 11.41 1.85
N GLY A 136 -3.73 10.26 2.49
CA GLY A 136 -4.74 9.30 2.05
C GLY A 136 -6.14 9.90 1.97
N ASP A 137 -6.57 10.67 2.97
CA ASP A 137 -7.90 11.27 3.00
C ASP A 137 -8.11 12.29 1.88
N PHE A 138 -7.09 13.10 1.59
CA PHE A 138 -7.13 14.05 0.46
C PHE A 138 -7.22 13.32 -0.88
N ALA A 139 -6.43 12.24 -1.04
CA ALA A 139 -6.46 11.42 -2.25
C ALA A 139 -7.81 10.70 -2.42
N MET A 140 -8.39 10.17 -1.34
CA MET A 140 -9.72 9.55 -1.34
C MET A 140 -10.80 10.55 -1.76
N ALA A 141 -10.81 11.73 -1.16
CA ALA A 141 -11.76 12.80 -1.51
C ALA A 141 -11.64 13.21 -2.98
N ALA A 142 -10.40 13.36 -3.48
CA ALA A 142 -10.16 13.70 -4.90
C ALA A 142 -10.66 12.59 -5.84
N MET A 143 -10.41 11.32 -5.54
CA MET A 143 -10.90 10.20 -6.36
C MET A 143 -12.43 10.07 -6.30
N HIS A 144 -13.04 10.34 -5.16
CA HIS A 144 -14.50 10.39 -5.03
C HIS A 144 -15.11 11.49 -5.93
N LEU A 145 -14.40 12.59 -6.13
CA LEU A 145 -14.77 13.67 -7.06
C LEU A 145 -14.37 13.40 -8.52
N GLY A 146 -14.00 12.16 -8.85
CA GLY A 146 -13.72 11.71 -10.22
C GLY A 146 -12.29 11.96 -10.71
N LYS A 147 -11.36 12.37 -9.84
CA LYS A 147 -9.94 12.54 -10.22
C LYS A 147 -9.27 11.20 -10.46
N THR A 148 -8.26 11.18 -11.34
CA THR A 148 -7.39 10.01 -11.52
C THR A 148 -6.51 9.80 -10.29
N PRO A 149 -5.93 8.61 -10.07
CA PRO A 149 -5.01 8.39 -8.95
C PRO A 149 -3.81 9.36 -8.93
N GLU A 150 -3.26 9.73 -10.08
CA GLU A 150 -2.18 10.72 -10.18
C GLU A 150 -2.63 12.11 -9.74
N GLN A 151 -3.78 12.56 -10.24
CA GLN A 151 -4.37 13.84 -9.84
C GLN A 151 -4.70 13.85 -8.33
N ALA A 152 -5.13 12.72 -7.79
CA ALA A 152 -5.40 12.57 -6.36
C ALA A 152 -4.12 12.67 -5.52
N VAL A 153 -3.01 12.08 -5.99
CA VAL A 153 -1.70 12.24 -5.36
C VAL A 153 -1.22 13.69 -5.45
N ASP A 154 -1.45 14.40 -6.58
CA ASP A 154 -1.09 15.81 -6.71
C ASP A 154 -1.87 16.68 -5.72
N VAL A 155 -3.18 16.43 -5.53
CA VAL A 155 -3.98 17.10 -4.49
C VAL A 155 -3.42 16.84 -3.09
N ALA A 156 -3.08 15.57 -2.78
CA ALA A 156 -2.47 15.24 -1.50
C ALA A 156 -1.12 15.95 -1.28
N ARG A 157 -0.29 16.08 -2.33
CA ARG A 157 1.00 16.78 -2.25
C ARG A 157 0.89 18.29 -2.01
N GLU A 158 -0.23 18.89 -2.40
CA GLU A 158 -0.51 20.32 -2.15
C GLU A 158 -1.03 20.57 -0.72
N LEU A 159 -1.74 19.60 -0.14
CA LEU A 159 -2.46 19.79 1.11
C LEU A 159 -1.81 19.11 2.33
N ASP A 160 -1.06 18.04 2.13
CA ASP A 160 -0.39 17.28 3.19
C ASP A 160 1.09 17.56 3.26
N LEU A 161 1.57 18.00 4.42
CA LEU A 161 2.98 18.31 4.67
C LEU A 161 3.93 17.11 4.48
N PHE A 162 3.42 15.89 4.63
CA PHE A 162 4.20 14.66 4.55
C PHE A 162 4.16 14.00 3.18
N SER A 163 3.37 14.54 2.26
CA SER A 163 3.30 14.13 0.85
C SER A 163 4.07 15.11 -0.04
N GLY A 164 4.83 14.59 -1.03
CA GLY A 164 5.64 15.46 -1.90
C GLY A 164 6.61 14.71 -2.80
N GLY A 165 7.61 15.44 -3.32
CA GLY A 165 8.50 14.89 -4.33
C GLY A 165 7.86 14.82 -5.72
N ARG A 166 7.93 13.70 -6.41
CA ARG A 166 7.27 13.47 -7.70
C ARG A 166 6.04 12.61 -7.52
N THR A 167 5.10 12.75 -8.43
CA THR A 167 4.01 11.78 -8.62
C THR A 167 4.48 10.72 -9.62
N GLU A 168 4.39 9.47 -9.21
CA GLU A 168 4.69 8.30 -10.03
C GLU A 168 3.46 7.42 -10.11
N GLY A 169 3.36 6.58 -11.16
CA GLY A 169 2.23 5.69 -11.33
C GLY A 169 2.50 4.51 -12.24
N MET A 170 1.68 3.46 -12.08
CA MET A 170 1.69 2.27 -12.93
C MET A 170 0.29 1.68 -13.04
N THR A 171 0.10 0.78 -14.00
CA THR A 171 -1.10 -0.07 -14.10
C THR A 171 -0.69 -1.53 -13.93
N VAL A 172 -1.45 -2.28 -13.17
CA VAL A 172 -1.34 -3.73 -12.98
C VAL A 172 -2.65 -4.39 -13.32
#